data_da66f2e769412eac5d0c0a9c91b43ad2
#
_entry.id   da66f2e769412eac5d0c0a9c91b43ad2
#
_cell.length_a   1.000
_cell.length_b   1.000
_cell.length_c   1.000
_cell.angle_alpha   90.00
_cell.angle_beta   90.00
_cell.angle_gamma   90.00
#
_symmetry.space_group_name_H-M   'P 1'
#
loop_
_entity.id
_entity.type
_entity.pdbx_description
1 polymer ?
#
loop_
_entity_poly.entity_id
_entity_poly.type
_entity_poly.pdbx_seq_one_letter_code
_entity_poly.pdbx_strand_id
1 'polypeptide(L)'
;VVVVGLPNVGKSSIINKLTKSSKTKVGAKAGVTRQQQWVRINPNIDLLDTPGIIPMKQDDQMKAKKLAFVNSVSENAYSVELVAKELLDLVSQNEKYAQIFKNYYGVENLTVEDIAIKRNWLRNSAEPDTERCAGYVMKDFRDGKIGKFILDCYE
;
A
#
# COMPACT_ATOMS: atom_id res chain seq x y z
N VAL A 1 11.98 -2.65 -24.65
CA VAL A 1 11.25 -3.33 -23.54
C VAL A 1 10.29 -2.34 -22.91
N VAL A 2 9.11 -2.78 -22.52
CA VAL A 2 8.08 -1.95 -21.87
C VAL A 2 7.85 -2.45 -20.47
N VAL A 3 7.74 -1.53 -19.49
CA VAL A 3 7.38 -1.85 -18.10
C VAL A 3 5.97 -1.31 -17.84
N VAL A 4 5.03 -2.23 -17.61
CA VAL A 4 3.61 -1.91 -17.36
C VAL A 4 3.15 -2.43 -16.00
N GLY A 5 2.09 -1.88 -15.46
CA GLY A 5 1.48 -2.31 -14.23
C GLY A 5 0.74 -1.20 -13.49
N LEU A 6 0.14 -1.55 -12.35
CA LEU A 6 -0.60 -0.63 -11.49
C LEU A 6 0.28 0.54 -11.00
N PRO A 7 -0.31 1.67 -10.55
CA PRO A 7 0.43 2.73 -9.87
C PRO A 7 1.14 2.18 -8.62
N ASN A 8 2.29 2.78 -8.27
CA ASN A 8 3.07 2.53 -7.05
C ASN A 8 3.60 1.09 -6.83
N VAL A 9 3.50 0.19 -7.80
CA VAL A 9 4.04 -1.18 -7.69
C VAL A 9 5.56 -1.28 -7.88
N GLY A 10 6.26 -0.15 -8.06
CA GLY A 10 7.71 -0.12 -8.14
C GLY A 10 8.30 -0.14 -9.56
N LYS A 11 7.51 0.11 -10.62
CA LYS A 11 8.00 0.14 -12.02
C LYS A 11 9.24 1.02 -12.18
N SER A 12 9.14 2.30 -11.83
CA SER A 12 10.24 3.26 -11.94
C SER A 12 11.42 2.92 -11.03
N SER A 13 11.16 2.29 -9.88
CA SER A 13 12.22 1.79 -8.99
C SER A 13 13.03 0.66 -9.63
N ILE A 14 12.37 -0.27 -10.32
CA ILE A 14 13.03 -1.34 -11.09
C ILE A 14 13.89 -0.74 -12.20
N ILE A 15 13.34 0.23 -12.96
CA ILE A 15 14.05 0.91 -14.04
C ILE A 15 15.30 1.62 -13.50
N ASN A 16 15.18 2.38 -12.42
CA ASN A 16 16.29 3.06 -11.79
C ASN A 16 17.37 2.09 -11.30
N LYS A 17 16.97 0.94 -10.76
CA LYS A 17 17.89 -0.11 -10.32
C LYS A 17 18.67 -0.72 -11.49
N LEU A 18 17.98 -0.98 -12.61
CA LEU A 18 18.60 -1.53 -13.82
C LEU A 18 19.55 -0.55 -14.50
N THR A 19 19.23 0.74 -14.47
CA THR A 19 20.06 1.80 -15.06
C THR A 19 21.19 2.26 -14.14
N LYS A 20 21.22 1.78 -12.88
CA LYS A 20 22.13 2.26 -11.82
C LYS A 20 22.11 3.79 -11.66
N SER A 21 20.98 4.41 -11.95
CA SER A 21 20.82 5.87 -11.90
C SER A 21 19.38 6.25 -11.56
N SER A 22 19.17 7.45 -11.03
CA SER A 22 17.84 8.00 -10.74
C SER A 22 17.26 8.73 -11.96
N LYS A 23 17.16 8.04 -13.10
CA LYS A 23 16.65 8.62 -14.36
C LYS A 23 15.15 8.80 -14.37
N THR A 24 14.41 8.05 -13.54
CA THR A 24 12.98 8.18 -13.43
C THR A 24 12.58 8.68 -12.03
N LYS A 25 11.50 9.47 -11.96
CA LYS A 25 10.97 9.94 -10.68
C LYS A 25 10.31 8.80 -9.92
N VAL A 26 10.67 8.65 -8.65
CA VAL A 26 10.12 7.65 -7.74
C VAL A 26 9.47 8.37 -6.57
N GLY A 27 8.32 7.90 -6.13
CA GLY A 27 7.63 8.44 -4.97
C GLY A 27 6.53 7.49 -4.45
N ALA A 28 6.15 7.67 -3.19
CA ALA A 28 5.14 6.85 -2.52
C ALA A 28 3.70 7.20 -2.91
N LYS A 29 3.47 8.26 -3.70
CA LYS A 29 2.13 8.69 -4.11
C LYS A 29 1.75 8.16 -5.49
N ALA A 30 0.47 7.82 -5.68
CA ALA A 30 -0.06 7.42 -6.97
C ALA A 30 0.12 8.55 -8.02
N GLY A 31 0.45 8.19 -9.27
CA GLY A 31 0.60 9.16 -10.37
C GLY A 31 1.94 9.91 -10.41
N VAL A 32 3.01 9.36 -9.82
CA VAL A 32 4.37 9.95 -9.88
C VAL A 32 4.87 10.03 -11.32
N THR A 33 4.70 8.94 -12.09
CA THR A 33 5.01 8.92 -13.53
C THR A 33 3.77 9.41 -14.29
N ARG A 34 3.81 10.64 -14.78
CA ARG A 34 2.68 11.28 -15.48
C ARG A 34 2.73 11.12 -17.00
N GLN A 35 3.90 10.87 -17.55
CA GLN A 35 4.13 10.72 -19.00
C GLN A 35 5.01 9.51 -19.27
N GLN A 36 4.88 8.93 -20.44
CA GLN A 36 5.77 7.88 -20.91
C GLN A 36 7.19 8.44 -21.07
N GLN A 37 8.19 7.68 -20.65
CA GLN A 37 9.58 8.11 -20.70
C GLN A 37 10.46 6.95 -21.18
N TRP A 38 11.25 7.21 -22.25
CA TRP A 38 12.27 6.26 -22.67
C TRP A 38 13.53 6.40 -21.81
N VAL A 39 14.03 5.27 -21.34
CA VAL A 39 15.25 5.20 -20.53
C VAL A 39 16.19 4.18 -21.12
N ARG A 40 17.35 4.63 -21.60
CA ARG A 40 18.39 3.75 -22.13
C ARG A 40 19.13 3.06 -20.99
N ILE A 41 19.15 1.72 -20.99
CA ILE A 41 19.91 0.89 -20.05
C ILE A 41 21.32 0.69 -20.57
N ASN A 42 21.43 0.29 -21.83
CA ASN A 42 22.69 0.08 -22.54
C ASN A 42 22.49 0.34 -24.06
N PRO A 43 23.54 0.27 -24.91
CA PRO A 43 23.42 0.56 -26.34
C PRO A 43 22.34 -0.23 -27.07
N ASN A 44 22.00 -1.43 -26.59
CA ASN A 44 21.09 -2.36 -27.25
C ASN A 44 19.70 -2.44 -26.61
N ILE A 45 19.47 -1.78 -25.45
CA ILE A 45 18.23 -1.91 -24.68
C ILE A 45 17.74 -0.54 -24.24
N ASP A 46 16.59 -0.14 -24.77
CA ASP A 46 15.79 0.96 -24.28
C ASP A 46 14.56 0.41 -23.52
N LEU A 47 14.28 1.00 -22.37
CA LEU A 47 13.10 0.75 -21.54
C LEU A 47 12.11 1.89 -21.66
N LEU A 48 10.83 1.56 -21.81
CA LEU A 48 9.74 2.52 -21.74
C LEU A 48 9.10 2.42 -20.33
N ASP A 49 9.26 3.47 -19.54
CA ASP A 49 8.50 3.66 -18.29
C ASP A 49 7.14 4.23 -18.63
N THR A 50 6.09 3.58 -18.13
CA THR A 50 4.70 3.97 -18.37
C THR A 50 4.01 4.40 -17.09
N PRO A 51 3.07 5.36 -17.16
CA PRO A 51 2.16 5.63 -16.05
C PRO A 51 1.46 4.35 -15.58
N GLY A 52 1.21 4.22 -14.28
CA GLY A 52 0.40 3.14 -13.76
C GLY A 52 -1.03 3.23 -14.29
N ILE A 53 -1.57 2.12 -14.78
CA ILE A 53 -2.92 2.03 -15.32
C ILE A 53 -3.79 1.27 -14.33
N ILE A 54 -4.91 1.89 -13.93
CA ILE A 54 -5.97 1.24 -13.16
C ILE A 54 -7.08 0.88 -14.17
N PRO A 55 -7.55 -0.37 -14.22
CA PRO A 55 -8.67 -0.75 -15.06
C PRO A 55 -9.92 0.08 -14.72
N MET A 56 -10.56 0.67 -15.74
CA MET A 56 -11.71 1.59 -15.52
C MET A 56 -12.99 0.89 -15.02
N LYS A 57 -13.14 -0.41 -15.23
CA LYS A 57 -14.26 -1.19 -14.71
C LYS A 57 -13.86 -1.80 -13.35
N GLN A 58 -14.21 -1.11 -12.29
CA GLN A 58 -14.12 -1.63 -10.93
C GLN A 58 -15.53 -2.07 -10.46
N ASP A 59 -16.09 -3.07 -11.11
CA ASP A 59 -17.36 -3.65 -10.66
C ASP A 59 -17.21 -4.47 -9.37
N ASP A 60 -15.97 -4.67 -8.92
CA ASP A 60 -15.63 -5.44 -7.74
C ASP A 60 -15.10 -4.50 -6.64
N GLN A 61 -15.96 -4.18 -5.68
CA GLN A 61 -15.62 -3.35 -4.53
C GLN A 61 -14.43 -3.91 -3.74
N MET A 62 -14.29 -5.24 -3.68
CA MET A 62 -13.19 -5.88 -2.96
C MET A 62 -11.84 -5.61 -3.65
N LYS A 63 -11.78 -5.63 -4.98
CA LYS A 63 -10.57 -5.25 -5.72
C LYS A 63 -10.19 -3.79 -5.51
N ALA A 64 -11.19 -2.89 -5.49
CA ALA A 64 -10.96 -1.48 -5.20
C ALA A 64 -10.34 -1.27 -3.81
N LYS A 65 -10.84 -1.97 -2.77
CA LYS A 65 -10.28 -1.94 -1.41
C LYS A 65 -8.82 -2.45 -1.39
N LYS A 66 -8.54 -3.58 -2.04
CA LYS A 66 -7.18 -4.13 -2.12
C LYS A 66 -6.20 -3.18 -2.81
N LEU A 67 -6.64 -2.46 -3.84
CA LEU A 67 -5.84 -1.41 -4.49
C LEU A 67 -5.52 -0.25 -3.54
N ALA A 68 -6.46 0.11 -2.66
CA ALA A 68 -6.23 1.13 -1.64
C ALA A 68 -5.22 0.63 -0.58
N PHE A 69 -5.28 -0.65 -0.18
CA PHE A 69 -4.31 -1.21 0.78
C PHE A 69 -2.86 -1.08 0.29
N VAL A 70 -2.61 -1.32 -0.99
CA VAL A 70 -1.27 -1.23 -1.59
C VAL A 70 -0.92 0.15 -2.16
N ASN A 71 -1.70 1.17 -1.81
CA ASN A 71 -1.49 2.56 -2.24
C ASN A 71 -1.48 2.75 -3.78
N SER A 72 -2.23 1.93 -4.50
CA SER A 72 -2.38 2.05 -5.96
C SER A 72 -3.45 3.05 -6.38
N VAL A 73 -4.24 3.56 -5.42
CA VAL A 73 -5.26 4.61 -5.60
C VAL A 73 -4.85 5.84 -4.81
N SER A 74 -5.27 7.03 -5.25
CA SER A 74 -4.96 8.30 -4.57
C SER A 74 -5.51 8.32 -3.14
N GLU A 75 -4.70 8.75 -2.17
CA GLU A 75 -5.11 8.90 -0.76
C GLU A 75 -6.29 9.87 -0.58
N ASN A 76 -6.50 10.79 -1.52
CA ASN A 76 -7.65 11.72 -1.51
C ASN A 76 -8.99 11.05 -1.85
N ALA A 77 -8.97 9.80 -2.31
CA ALA A 77 -10.19 9.08 -2.70
C ALA A 77 -10.83 8.29 -1.55
N TYR A 78 -10.12 8.11 -0.43
CA TYR A 78 -10.57 7.32 0.71
C TYR A 78 -10.12 7.93 2.04
N SER A 79 -10.94 7.78 3.09
CA SER A 79 -10.47 8.00 4.46
C SER A 79 -9.45 6.94 4.83
N VAL A 80 -8.29 7.33 5.36
CA VAL A 80 -7.27 6.39 5.83
C VAL A 80 -7.80 5.47 6.95
N GLU A 81 -8.67 5.99 7.80
CA GLU A 81 -9.32 5.24 8.88
C GLU A 81 -10.22 4.12 8.32
N LEU A 82 -11.00 4.44 7.29
CA LEU A 82 -11.85 3.45 6.63
C LEU A 82 -11.01 2.33 6.00
N VAL A 83 -9.94 2.70 5.28
CA VAL A 83 -9.06 1.73 4.62
C VAL A 83 -8.33 0.85 5.65
N ALA A 84 -7.86 1.43 6.76
CA ALA A 84 -7.22 0.65 7.83
C ALA A 84 -8.20 -0.33 8.50
N LYS A 85 -9.43 0.11 8.80
CA LYS A 85 -10.48 -0.73 9.35
C LYS A 85 -10.78 -1.91 8.42
N GLU A 86 -11.01 -1.65 7.14
CA GLU A 86 -11.27 -2.68 6.13
C GLU A 86 -10.11 -3.67 5.99
N LEU A 87 -8.85 -3.20 6.12
CA LEU A 87 -7.68 -4.09 6.15
C LEU A 87 -7.70 -5.00 7.38
N LEU A 88 -7.95 -4.44 8.58
CA LEU A 88 -8.02 -5.20 9.82
C LEU A 88 -9.17 -6.21 9.81
N ASP A 89 -10.33 -5.82 9.27
CA ASP A 89 -11.49 -6.71 9.10
C ASP A 89 -11.16 -7.87 8.14
N LEU A 90 -10.50 -7.59 7.01
CA LEU A 90 -10.08 -8.62 6.05
C LEU A 90 -9.07 -9.59 6.66
N VAL A 91 -8.07 -9.06 7.37
CA VAL A 91 -7.04 -9.86 8.02
C VAL A 91 -7.63 -10.72 9.13
N SER A 92 -8.65 -10.23 9.84
CA SER A 92 -9.33 -10.96 10.91
C SER A 92 -10.09 -12.21 10.43
N GLN A 93 -10.42 -12.29 9.14
CA GLN A 93 -11.05 -13.48 8.54
C GLN A 93 -10.08 -14.65 8.39
N ASN A 94 -8.78 -14.42 8.48
CA ASN A 94 -7.75 -15.45 8.44
C ASN A 94 -7.02 -15.52 9.78
N GLU A 95 -7.23 -16.59 10.54
CA GLU A 95 -6.69 -16.75 11.89
C GLU A 95 -5.17 -16.58 11.95
N LYS A 96 -4.43 -17.13 10.98
CA LYS A 96 -2.97 -17.00 10.90
C LYS A 96 -2.55 -15.54 10.73
N TYR A 97 -3.22 -14.79 9.86
CA TYR A 97 -2.90 -13.39 9.62
C TYR A 97 -3.32 -12.53 10.81
N ALA A 98 -4.49 -12.79 11.38
CA ALA A 98 -4.95 -12.12 12.60
C ALA A 98 -3.94 -12.27 13.73
N GLN A 99 -3.40 -13.49 13.95
CA GLN A 99 -2.42 -13.71 15.02
C GLN A 99 -1.10 -12.95 14.78
N ILE A 100 -0.64 -12.83 13.53
CA ILE A 100 0.56 -12.05 13.19
C ILE A 100 0.36 -10.58 13.54
N PHE A 101 -0.79 -10.00 13.16
CA PHE A 101 -1.12 -8.60 13.48
C PHE A 101 -1.27 -8.38 14.99
N LYS A 102 -1.98 -9.27 15.70
CA LYS A 102 -2.15 -9.22 17.16
C LYS A 102 -0.81 -9.22 17.88
N ASN A 103 0.09 -10.12 17.48
CA ASN A 103 1.42 -10.21 18.06
C ASN A 103 2.26 -8.94 17.77
N TYR A 104 2.18 -8.41 16.55
CA TYR A 104 2.93 -7.21 16.17
C TYR A 104 2.50 -5.97 16.97
N TYR A 105 1.21 -5.78 17.14
CA TYR A 105 0.68 -4.63 17.89
C TYR A 105 0.54 -4.88 19.39
N GLY A 106 0.58 -6.12 19.84
CA GLY A 106 0.41 -6.51 21.24
C GLY A 106 -1.03 -6.34 21.73
N VAL A 107 -2.03 -6.60 20.90
CA VAL A 107 -3.47 -6.44 21.18
C VAL A 107 -4.20 -7.77 21.07
N GLU A 108 -5.33 -7.87 21.79
CA GLU A 108 -6.21 -9.03 21.69
C GLU A 108 -7.23 -8.87 20.56
N ASN A 109 -7.77 -7.66 20.39
CA ASN A 109 -8.70 -7.33 19.31
C ASN A 109 -8.01 -6.48 18.25
N LEU A 110 -8.25 -6.78 16.98
CA LEU A 110 -7.70 -6.04 15.85
C LEU A 110 -8.63 -4.88 15.47
N THR A 111 -8.70 -3.87 16.34
CA THR A 111 -9.38 -2.61 16.08
C THR A 111 -8.37 -1.46 16.06
N VAL A 112 -8.70 -0.41 15.32
CA VAL A 112 -7.86 0.79 15.27
C VAL A 112 -7.76 1.43 16.65
N GLU A 113 -8.85 1.39 17.41
CA GLU A 113 -8.96 1.91 18.76
C GLU A 113 -8.04 1.17 19.74
N ASP A 114 -8.09 -0.17 19.77
CA ASP A 114 -7.27 -0.98 20.67
C ASP A 114 -5.79 -0.82 20.37
N ILE A 115 -5.42 -0.75 19.08
CA ILE A 115 -4.04 -0.49 18.65
C ILE A 115 -3.59 0.91 19.10
N ALA A 116 -4.45 1.93 18.95
CA ALA A 116 -4.13 3.30 19.36
C ALA A 116 -3.91 3.38 20.88
N ILE A 117 -4.78 2.76 21.67
CA ILE A 117 -4.66 2.69 23.14
C ILE A 117 -3.35 1.97 23.51
N LYS A 118 -3.08 0.81 22.93
CA LYS A 118 -1.89 0.02 23.23
C LYS A 118 -0.59 0.75 22.90
N ARG A 119 -0.60 1.56 21.83
CA ARG A 119 0.55 2.38 21.40
C ARG A 119 0.63 3.73 22.08
N ASN A 120 -0.31 4.02 22.99
CA ASN A 120 -0.44 5.33 23.67
C ASN A 120 -0.56 6.50 22.67
N TRP A 121 -1.27 6.27 21.55
CA TRP A 121 -1.62 7.30 20.59
C TRP A 121 -2.98 7.87 20.96
N LEU A 122 -2.96 8.86 21.85
CA LEU A 122 -4.15 9.50 22.39
C LEU A 122 -4.17 10.98 21.98
N ARG A 123 -5.37 11.51 21.80
CA ARG A 123 -5.63 12.95 21.64
C ARG A 123 -5.58 13.63 23.01
N ASN A 124 -5.61 14.97 23.03
CA ASN A 124 -5.59 15.76 24.28
C ASN A 124 -6.77 15.43 25.22
N SER A 125 -7.88 14.89 24.70
CA SER A 125 -9.05 14.39 25.44
C SER A 125 -8.86 12.99 26.05
N ALA A 126 -7.67 12.38 25.94
CA ALA A 126 -7.40 10.98 26.28
C ALA A 126 -8.17 9.95 25.42
N GLU A 127 -8.82 10.38 24.34
CA GLU A 127 -9.46 9.50 23.37
C GLU A 127 -8.44 8.92 22.40
N PRO A 128 -8.67 7.70 21.86
CA PRO A 128 -7.79 7.11 20.85
C PRO A 128 -7.66 8.01 19.62
N ASP A 129 -6.45 8.26 19.17
CA ASP A 129 -6.15 8.97 17.93
C ASP A 129 -6.22 7.98 16.75
N THR A 130 -7.42 7.68 16.31
CA THR A 130 -7.72 6.67 15.28
C THR A 130 -7.14 7.06 13.92
N GLU A 131 -7.13 8.33 13.56
CA GLU A 131 -6.58 8.84 12.30
C GLU A 131 -5.07 8.60 12.24
N ARG A 132 -4.36 8.99 13.30
CA ARG A 132 -2.92 8.73 13.44
C ARG A 132 -2.62 7.23 13.42
N CYS A 133 -3.37 6.45 14.19
CA CYS A 133 -3.20 5.00 14.26
C CYS A 133 -3.40 4.35 12.90
N ALA A 134 -4.48 4.68 12.18
CA ALA A 134 -4.77 4.19 10.84
C ALA A 134 -3.62 4.47 9.86
N GLY A 135 -3.06 5.67 9.89
CA GLY A 135 -1.90 6.04 9.10
C GLY A 135 -0.69 5.14 9.35
N TYR A 136 -0.40 4.84 10.62
CA TYR A 136 0.71 3.93 10.99
C TYR A 136 0.41 2.48 10.62
N VAL A 137 -0.80 1.98 10.83
CA VAL A 137 -1.21 0.62 10.44
C VAL A 137 -1.01 0.42 8.94
N MET A 138 -1.50 1.35 8.14
CA MET A 138 -1.35 1.28 6.68
C MET A 138 0.12 1.37 6.24
N LYS A 139 0.90 2.22 6.89
CA LYS A 139 2.33 2.36 6.62
C LYS A 139 3.09 1.07 6.96
N ASP A 140 2.90 0.52 8.15
CA ASP A 140 3.60 -0.69 8.61
C ASP A 140 3.23 -1.90 7.75
N PHE A 141 1.97 -1.99 7.30
CA PHE A 141 1.53 -3.00 6.35
C PHE A 141 2.24 -2.87 5.00
N ARG A 142 2.24 -1.67 4.40
CA ARG A 142 2.87 -1.39 3.09
C ARG A 142 4.38 -1.54 3.11
N ASP A 143 5.02 -1.19 4.23
CA ASP A 143 6.46 -1.36 4.45
C ASP A 143 6.85 -2.82 4.72
N GLY A 144 5.88 -3.73 4.87
CA GLY A 144 6.11 -5.15 5.17
C GLY A 144 6.65 -5.43 6.57
N LYS A 145 6.53 -4.49 7.52
CA LYS A 145 7.04 -4.63 8.90
C LYS A 145 6.23 -5.63 9.71
N ILE A 146 4.92 -5.73 9.46
CA ILE A 146 4.03 -6.67 10.15
C ILE A 146 4.31 -8.09 9.65
N GLY A 147 4.58 -8.25 8.35
CA GLY A 147 4.80 -9.52 7.70
C GLY A 147 4.53 -9.45 6.19
N LYS A 148 4.56 -10.61 5.55
CA LYS A 148 4.20 -10.75 4.13
C LYS A 148 2.87 -11.47 4.02
N PHE A 149 1.92 -10.87 3.29
CA PHE A 149 0.56 -11.37 3.19
C PHE A 149 0.16 -11.53 1.71
N ILE A 150 -0.61 -12.57 1.42
CA ILE A 150 -1.29 -12.77 0.16
C ILE A 150 -2.78 -12.55 0.44
N LEU A 151 -3.32 -11.44 -0.05
CA LEU A 151 -4.72 -11.06 0.18
C LEU A 151 -5.66 -11.61 -0.90
N ASP A 152 -5.12 -12.25 -1.93
CA ASP A 152 -5.89 -12.92 -2.97
C ASP A 152 -5.90 -14.43 -2.74
N CYS A 153 -7.10 -15.04 -2.77
CA CYS A 153 -7.22 -16.49 -2.89
C CYS A 153 -7.16 -16.82 -4.39
N TYR A 154 -6.20 -17.61 -4.78
CA TYR A 154 -6.23 -18.28 -6.08
C TYR A 154 -7.02 -19.56 -5.88
N GLU A 155 -8.19 -19.63 -6.51
CA GLU A 155 -8.93 -20.89 -6.70
C GLU A 155 -8.25 -21.75 -7.75
#